data_faa8917073dfb2a26f5018f2d769efb1
#
_entry.id   faa8917073dfb2a26f5018f2d769efb1
#
_cell.length_a   1.000
_cell.length_b   1.000
_cell.length_c   1.000
_cell.angle_alpha   90.00
_cell.angle_beta   90.00
_cell.angle_gamma   90.00
#
_symmetry.space_group_name_H-M   'P 1'
#
loop_
_entity.id
_entity.type
_entity.pdbx_description
1 polymer ?
#
loop_
_entity_poly.entity_id
_entity_poly.type
_entity_poly.pdbx_seq_one_letter_code
_entity_poly.pdbx_strand_id
1 'polypeptide(L)'
;MNDTHPALAIPELMRLLIDVEGVDFDSAWEVTKKTCAYTNHTVLPEALERWPVKMLENMLPRHLQIIYLINARHLADVAKDSFRNHKTDFDTRKTPRVLIGLKILFENYYKAFPNDSGKLREMSLIEEDGEKRVNMAYLAIVGSHAVNGVAAIHSQIIKDDTFRNFYQMSVNLGQENKWQNKVSY
;
A
#
# COMPACT_ATOMS: atom_id res chain seq x y z
N MET A 1 1.13 7.00 -13.52
CA MET A 1 2.26 6.05 -13.70
C MET A 1 1.82 4.98 -14.66
N ASN A 2 2.62 4.76 -15.67
CA ASN A 2 2.35 3.76 -16.69
C ASN A 2 3.15 2.50 -16.33
N ASP A 3 2.47 1.47 -15.83
CA ASP A 3 3.05 0.35 -15.11
C ASP A 3 3.81 0.77 -13.83
N THR A 4 4.66 -0.11 -13.27
CA THR A 4 5.42 0.11 -12.04
C THR A 4 6.80 0.74 -12.28
N HIS A 5 7.24 0.90 -13.53
CA HIS A 5 8.56 1.42 -13.87
C HIS A 5 8.88 2.77 -13.17
N PRO A 6 7.93 3.73 -13.07
CA PRO A 6 8.17 4.98 -12.35
C PRO A 6 7.70 4.95 -10.89
N ALA A 7 7.42 3.78 -10.27
CA ALA A 7 6.82 3.71 -8.93
C ALA A 7 7.69 4.32 -7.82
N LEU A 8 9.01 4.40 -8.01
CA LEU A 8 9.93 5.13 -7.11
C LEU A 8 9.64 6.64 -7.05
N ALA A 9 8.87 7.19 -7.97
CA ALA A 9 8.40 8.58 -7.89
C ALA A 9 7.57 8.83 -6.60
N ILE A 10 6.90 7.80 -6.07
CA ILE A 10 6.13 7.90 -4.83
C ILE A 10 7.03 8.22 -3.63
N PRO A 11 8.03 7.39 -3.26
CA PRO A 11 8.91 7.69 -2.15
C PRO A 11 9.82 8.90 -2.44
N GLU A 12 10.13 9.21 -3.71
CA GLU A 12 10.90 10.41 -4.04
C GLU A 12 10.08 11.68 -3.81
N LEU A 13 8.82 11.75 -4.22
CA LEU A 13 7.96 12.88 -3.92
C LEU A 13 7.79 13.07 -2.41
N MET A 14 7.63 11.99 -1.67
CA MET A 14 7.60 12.02 -0.20
C MET A 14 8.90 12.59 0.37
N ARG A 15 10.06 12.15 -0.13
CA ARG A 15 11.37 12.64 0.32
C ARG A 15 11.51 14.14 0.07
N LEU A 16 11.16 14.60 -1.12
CA LEU A 16 11.23 16.03 -1.45
C LEU A 16 10.32 16.86 -0.54
N LEU A 17 9.07 16.44 -0.36
CA LEU A 17 8.13 17.16 0.49
C LEU A 17 8.58 17.18 1.96
N ILE A 18 9.10 16.07 2.48
CA ILE A 18 9.49 15.97 3.91
C ILE A 18 10.86 16.58 4.15
N ASP A 19 11.87 16.16 3.39
CA ASP A 19 13.28 16.44 3.70
C ASP A 19 13.74 17.79 3.11
N VAL A 20 13.13 18.26 2.02
CA VAL A 20 13.49 19.53 1.38
C VAL A 20 12.51 20.64 1.75
N GLU A 21 11.21 20.37 1.65
CA GLU A 21 10.17 21.39 1.88
C GLU A 21 9.68 21.43 3.33
N GLY A 22 10.11 20.50 4.19
CA GLY A 22 9.75 20.48 5.62
C GLY A 22 8.28 20.16 5.92
N VAL A 23 7.57 19.55 4.95
CA VAL A 23 6.15 19.16 5.12
C VAL A 23 6.06 17.93 6.03
N ASP A 24 5.12 17.91 6.95
CA ASP A 24 4.89 16.73 7.78
C ASP A 24 4.47 15.50 6.95
N PHE A 25 4.73 14.30 7.48
CA PHE A 25 4.51 13.05 6.74
C PHE A 25 3.06 12.87 6.29
N ASP A 26 2.09 13.25 7.12
CA ASP A 26 0.67 13.05 6.82
C ASP A 26 0.21 13.94 5.66
N SER A 27 0.60 15.21 5.69
CA SER A 27 0.35 16.17 4.61
C SER A 27 1.07 15.79 3.32
N ALA A 28 2.35 15.40 3.40
CA ALA A 28 3.12 14.92 2.26
C ALA A 28 2.50 13.67 1.63
N TRP A 29 1.99 12.75 2.46
CA TRP A 29 1.32 11.54 1.98
C TRP A 29 0.00 11.84 1.26
N GLU A 30 -0.81 12.76 1.77
CA GLU A 30 -2.04 13.18 1.09
C GLU A 30 -1.74 13.86 -0.26
N VAL A 31 -0.71 14.70 -0.35
CA VAL A 31 -0.27 15.31 -1.62
C VAL A 31 0.18 14.23 -2.59
N THR A 32 1.04 13.30 -2.14
CA THR A 32 1.57 12.21 -2.97
C THR A 32 0.46 11.34 -3.53
N LYS A 33 -0.47 10.89 -2.70
CA LYS A 33 -1.61 10.08 -3.16
C LYS A 33 -2.48 10.82 -4.18
N LYS A 34 -2.74 12.11 -3.99
CA LYS A 34 -3.53 12.92 -4.94
C LYS A 34 -2.80 13.19 -6.25
N THR A 35 -1.47 13.15 -6.25
CA THR A 35 -0.64 13.39 -7.43
C THR A 35 -0.51 12.14 -8.31
N CYS A 36 -0.42 10.95 -7.70
CA CYS A 36 -0.12 9.71 -8.41
C CYS A 36 -1.40 8.96 -8.82
N ALA A 37 -1.37 8.41 -10.03
CA ALA A 37 -2.34 7.44 -10.55
C ALA A 37 -1.58 6.27 -11.19
N TYR A 38 -2.13 5.06 -11.13
CA TYR A 38 -1.45 3.83 -11.57
C TYR A 38 -2.30 3.07 -12.59
N THR A 39 -1.70 2.80 -13.75
CA THR A 39 -2.26 1.89 -14.76
C THR A 39 -1.42 0.62 -14.80
N ASN A 40 -2.04 -0.52 -14.49
CA ASN A 40 -1.40 -1.84 -14.59
C ASN A 40 -1.47 -2.36 -16.02
N HIS A 41 -0.36 -2.91 -16.52
CA HIS A 41 -0.22 -3.46 -17.87
C HIS A 41 -0.09 -4.99 -17.91
N THR A 42 0.09 -5.65 -16.75
CA THR A 42 0.26 -7.11 -16.68
C THR A 42 -0.56 -7.75 -15.58
N VAL A 43 -1.05 -8.95 -15.84
CA VAL A 43 -1.72 -9.79 -14.83
C VAL A 43 -0.85 -10.99 -14.40
N LEU A 44 0.29 -11.21 -15.06
CA LEU A 44 1.20 -12.30 -14.72
C LEU A 44 1.96 -11.97 -13.44
N PRO A 45 1.79 -12.74 -12.36
CA PRO A 45 2.45 -12.46 -11.07
C PRO A 45 3.98 -12.38 -11.16
N GLU A 46 4.58 -13.20 -12.03
CA GLU A 46 6.02 -13.23 -12.27
C GLU A 46 6.56 -12.00 -12.98
N ALA A 47 5.70 -11.25 -13.67
CA ALA A 47 6.08 -10.00 -14.35
C ALA A 47 5.92 -8.76 -13.47
N LEU A 48 5.36 -8.89 -12.26
CA LEU A 48 5.29 -7.79 -11.31
C LEU A 48 6.68 -7.50 -10.73
N GLU A 49 7.11 -6.24 -10.81
CA GLU A 49 8.43 -5.84 -10.33
C GLU A 49 8.57 -6.01 -8.81
N ARG A 50 9.63 -6.71 -8.41
CA ARG A 50 10.03 -6.94 -7.03
C ARG A 50 11.51 -6.63 -6.87
N TRP A 51 11.83 -5.57 -6.11
CA TRP A 51 13.22 -5.13 -5.93
C TRP A 51 13.78 -5.61 -4.59
N PRO A 52 14.99 -6.24 -4.58
CA PRO A 52 15.62 -6.65 -3.34
C PRO A 52 15.79 -5.48 -2.38
N VAL A 53 15.34 -5.65 -1.13
CA VAL A 53 15.53 -4.64 -0.06
C VAL A 53 17.00 -4.27 0.09
N LYS A 54 17.90 -5.26 0.04
CA LYS A 54 19.34 -5.05 0.17
C LYS A 54 19.91 -4.10 -0.91
N MET A 55 19.38 -4.19 -2.14
CA MET A 55 19.78 -3.31 -3.23
C MET A 55 19.32 -1.87 -2.96
N LEU A 56 18.04 -1.70 -2.57
CA LEU A 56 17.49 -0.38 -2.24
C LEU A 56 18.17 0.23 -1.01
N GLU A 57 18.52 -0.58 0.00
CA GLU A 57 19.26 -0.16 1.18
C GLU A 57 20.62 0.47 0.81
N ASN A 58 21.31 -0.14 -0.15
CA ASN A 58 22.62 0.35 -0.59
C ASN A 58 22.53 1.58 -1.49
N MET A 59 21.55 1.63 -2.40
CA MET A 59 21.48 2.67 -3.44
C MET A 59 20.57 3.85 -3.02
N LEU A 60 19.48 3.59 -2.32
CA LEU A 60 18.41 4.54 -2.02
C LEU A 60 17.91 4.38 -0.58
N PRO A 61 18.79 4.49 0.44
CA PRO A 61 18.45 4.17 1.83
C PRO A 61 17.29 5.04 2.37
N ARG A 62 17.23 6.31 1.98
CA ARG A 62 16.13 7.20 2.44
C ARG A 62 14.80 6.83 1.83
N HIS A 63 14.77 6.47 0.55
CA HIS A 63 13.57 5.99 -0.12
C HIS A 63 13.05 4.70 0.53
N LEU A 64 13.95 3.78 0.86
CA LEU A 64 13.59 2.55 1.56
C LEU A 64 12.98 2.84 2.94
N GLN A 65 13.54 3.77 3.72
CA GLN A 65 12.94 4.19 5.00
C GLN A 65 11.52 4.73 4.81
N ILE A 66 11.29 5.54 3.79
CA ILE A 66 9.97 6.08 3.46
C ILE A 66 9.01 4.94 3.06
N ILE A 67 9.47 3.98 2.25
CA ILE A 67 8.66 2.80 1.87
C ILE A 67 8.25 2.00 3.12
N TYR A 68 9.15 1.79 4.08
CA TYR A 68 8.80 1.13 5.34
C TYR A 68 7.76 1.90 6.16
N LEU A 69 7.84 3.24 6.19
CA LEU A 69 6.83 4.06 6.87
C LEU A 69 5.47 4.00 6.17
N ILE A 70 5.45 4.03 4.84
CA ILE A 70 4.24 3.84 4.03
C ILE A 70 3.63 2.46 4.31
N ASN A 71 4.47 1.41 4.31
CA ASN A 71 4.02 0.05 4.59
C ASN A 71 3.42 -0.09 5.99
N ALA A 72 4.08 0.41 7.01
CA ALA A 72 3.58 0.36 8.38
C ALA A 72 2.22 1.06 8.51
N ARG A 73 2.05 2.21 7.86
CA ARG A 73 0.78 2.94 7.82
C ARG A 73 -0.31 2.18 7.09
N HIS A 74 0.00 1.62 5.92
CA HIS A 74 -0.92 0.81 5.15
C HIS A 74 -1.39 -0.41 5.94
N LEU A 75 -0.49 -1.17 6.55
CA LEU A 75 -0.83 -2.34 7.36
C LEU A 75 -1.66 -1.96 8.61
N ALA A 76 -1.43 -0.79 9.18
CA ALA A 76 -2.30 -0.28 10.25
C ALA A 76 -3.74 -0.06 9.76
N ASP A 77 -3.92 0.44 8.56
CA ASP A 77 -5.26 0.63 7.97
C ASP A 77 -5.92 -0.72 7.62
N VAL A 78 -5.15 -1.71 7.16
CA VAL A 78 -5.61 -3.11 6.97
C VAL A 78 -6.08 -3.71 8.29
N ALA A 79 -5.30 -3.56 9.38
CA ALA A 79 -5.67 -4.05 10.69
C ALA A 79 -6.96 -3.39 11.21
N LYS A 80 -7.12 -2.08 11.05
CA LYS A 80 -8.34 -1.34 11.42
C LYS A 80 -9.55 -1.79 10.62
N ASP A 81 -9.40 -2.07 9.32
CA ASP A 81 -10.47 -2.62 8.49
C ASP A 81 -10.92 -3.98 9.00
N SER A 82 -9.99 -4.87 9.36
CA SER A 82 -10.30 -6.17 9.94
C SER A 82 -11.07 -6.05 11.26
N PHE A 83 -10.67 -5.17 12.18
CA PHE A 83 -11.41 -4.93 13.42
C PHE A 83 -12.83 -4.43 13.16
N ARG A 84 -13.03 -3.53 12.20
CA ARG A 84 -14.35 -3.00 11.83
C ARG A 84 -15.25 -4.09 11.27
N ASN A 85 -14.73 -4.92 10.37
CA ASN A 85 -15.52 -5.97 9.70
C ASN A 85 -15.93 -7.09 10.65
N HIS A 86 -15.13 -7.40 11.67
CA HIS A 86 -15.43 -8.43 12.66
C HIS A 86 -16.18 -7.88 13.90
N LYS A 87 -16.57 -6.59 13.89
CA LYS A 87 -17.31 -5.93 15.00
C LYS A 87 -16.67 -6.16 16.37
N THR A 88 -15.34 -6.11 16.43
CA THR A 88 -14.61 -6.25 17.70
C THR A 88 -14.75 -5.00 18.55
N ASP A 89 -14.68 -5.12 19.87
CA ASP A 89 -14.73 -4.00 20.83
C ASP A 89 -13.50 -3.09 20.79
N PHE A 90 -12.55 -3.34 19.88
CA PHE A 90 -11.35 -2.55 19.76
C PHE A 90 -11.62 -1.17 19.14
N ASP A 91 -11.53 -0.11 19.94
CA ASP A 91 -11.73 1.28 19.48
C ASP A 91 -10.50 1.78 18.69
N THR A 92 -10.53 1.57 17.38
CA THR A 92 -9.47 1.98 16.45
C THR A 92 -9.23 3.49 16.41
N ARG A 93 -10.18 4.32 16.89
CA ARG A 93 -10.08 5.79 16.90
C ARG A 93 -9.09 6.26 17.96
N LYS A 94 -8.89 5.46 19.00
CA LYS A 94 -7.95 5.74 20.10
C LYS A 94 -6.52 5.30 19.82
N THR A 95 -6.27 4.67 18.68
CA THR A 95 -4.92 4.20 18.33
C THR A 95 -4.08 5.38 17.85
N PRO A 96 -3.01 5.77 18.57
CA PRO A 96 -2.13 6.84 18.12
C PRO A 96 -1.50 6.53 16.76
N ARG A 97 -1.30 7.58 15.93
CA ARG A 97 -0.65 7.47 14.62
C ARG A 97 0.88 7.35 14.69
N VAL A 98 1.45 7.24 15.89
CA VAL A 98 2.89 7.17 16.16
C VAL A 98 3.33 5.70 16.26
N LEU A 99 4.61 5.41 16.02
CA LEU A 99 5.20 4.05 16.05
C LEU A 99 4.80 3.19 17.26
N ILE A 100 4.66 3.78 18.45
CA ILE A 100 4.19 3.09 19.67
C ILE A 100 2.74 2.61 19.50
N GLY A 101 1.89 3.44 18.87
CA GLY A 101 0.51 3.08 18.58
C GLY A 101 0.39 1.95 17.56
N LEU A 102 1.30 1.88 16.58
CA LEU A 102 1.36 0.79 15.61
C LEU A 102 1.69 -0.54 16.28
N LYS A 103 2.66 -0.56 17.20
CA LYS A 103 3.00 -1.77 17.95
C LYS A 103 1.79 -2.30 18.74
N ILE A 104 1.11 -1.44 19.49
CA ILE A 104 -0.10 -1.80 20.24
C ILE A 104 -1.21 -2.29 19.31
N LEU A 105 -1.41 -1.65 18.17
CA LEU A 105 -2.41 -2.06 17.18
C LEU A 105 -2.13 -3.46 16.65
N PHE A 106 -0.89 -3.75 16.26
CA PHE A 106 -0.52 -5.07 15.72
C PHE A 106 -0.56 -6.15 16.80
N GLU A 107 -0.12 -5.87 18.04
CA GLU A 107 -0.25 -6.80 19.16
C GLU A 107 -1.73 -7.19 19.41
N ASN A 108 -2.64 -6.21 19.40
CA ASN A 108 -4.06 -6.49 19.54
C ASN A 108 -4.65 -7.22 18.31
N TYR A 109 -4.18 -6.89 17.10
CA TYR A 109 -4.59 -7.60 15.88
C TYR A 109 -4.26 -9.09 15.98
N TYR A 110 -3.00 -9.45 16.29
CA TYR A 110 -2.58 -10.85 16.40
C TYR A 110 -3.27 -11.59 17.54
N LYS A 111 -3.65 -10.90 18.62
CA LYS A 111 -4.47 -11.49 19.70
C LYS A 111 -5.91 -11.76 19.27
N ALA A 112 -6.52 -10.83 18.54
CA ALA A 112 -7.92 -10.93 18.09
C ALA A 112 -8.08 -11.90 16.91
N PHE A 113 -7.07 -11.99 16.06
CA PHE A 113 -7.08 -12.77 14.83
C PHE A 113 -5.87 -13.71 14.74
N PRO A 114 -5.74 -14.72 15.63
CA PRO A 114 -4.54 -15.57 15.69
C PRO A 114 -4.33 -16.39 14.42
N ASN A 115 -5.38 -16.63 13.63
CA ASN A 115 -5.35 -17.37 12.37
C ASN A 115 -5.36 -16.48 11.11
N ASP A 116 -5.41 -15.16 11.26
CA ASP A 116 -5.50 -14.20 10.13
C ASP A 116 -4.19 -13.41 9.93
N SER A 117 -3.06 -13.96 10.40
CA SER A 117 -1.74 -13.37 10.13
C SER A 117 -1.42 -13.31 8.63
N GLY A 118 -2.10 -14.11 7.81
CA GLY A 118 -1.98 -14.14 6.36
C GLY A 118 -2.37 -12.81 5.72
N LYS A 119 -3.47 -12.16 6.12
CA LYS A 119 -3.96 -10.94 5.49
C LYS A 119 -2.95 -9.77 5.55
N LEU A 120 -2.35 -9.53 6.73
CA LEU A 120 -1.32 -8.49 6.85
C LEU A 120 -0.10 -8.80 5.97
N ARG A 121 0.29 -10.08 5.90
CA ARG A 121 1.41 -10.52 5.08
C ARG A 121 1.12 -10.37 3.58
N GLU A 122 -0.06 -10.79 3.13
CA GLU A 122 -0.50 -10.70 1.73
C GLU A 122 -0.63 -9.27 1.23
N MET A 123 -0.91 -8.32 2.11
CA MET A 123 -1.06 -6.91 1.76
C MET A 123 0.18 -6.07 2.05
N SER A 124 1.24 -6.66 2.60
CA SER A 124 2.50 -5.97 2.87
C SER A 124 3.20 -5.58 1.56
N LEU A 125 3.72 -4.33 1.52
CA LEU A 125 4.59 -3.88 0.43
C LEU A 125 5.95 -4.60 0.45
N ILE A 126 6.30 -5.21 1.59
CA ILE A 126 7.55 -5.95 1.77
C ILE A 126 7.21 -7.44 1.82
N GLU A 127 7.69 -8.17 0.84
CA GLU A 127 7.65 -9.62 0.81
C GLU A 127 8.81 -10.17 1.63
N GLU A 128 8.52 -11.14 2.52
CA GLU A 128 9.52 -11.72 3.44
C GLU A 128 9.76 -13.22 3.19
N ASP A 129 9.23 -13.75 2.08
CA ASP A 129 9.46 -15.13 1.67
C ASP A 129 10.82 -15.29 0.98
N GLY A 130 11.83 -15.73 1.74
CA GLY A 130 13.20 -15.80 1.29
C GLY A 130 13.92 -14.45 1.37
N GLU A 131 14.48 -13.98 0.24
CA GLU A 131 15.06 -12.65 0.17
C GLU A 131 13.99 -11.59 0.26
N LYS A 132 14.13 -10.65 1.22
CA LYS A 132 13.18 -9.53 1.36
C LYS A 132 13.15 -8.66 0.10
N ARG A 133 11.95 -8.40 -0.41
CA ARG A 133 11.73 -7.60 -1.62
C ARG A 133 10.63 -6.59 -1.45
N VAL A 134 10.75 -5.44 -2.10
CA VAL A 134 9.67 -4.45 -2.22
C VAL A 134 8.82 -4.80 -3.43
N ASN A 135 7.50 -5.00 -3.22
CA ASN A 135 6.54 -5.17 -4.29
C ASN A 135 6.14 -3.79 -4.84
N MET A 136 6.63 -3.48 -6.05
CA MET A 136 6.43 -2.16 -6.65
C MET A 136 4.98 -1.91 -7.09
N ALA A 137 4.23 -2.96 -7.45
CA ALA A 137 2.81 -2.83 -7.78
C ALA A 137 1.99 -2.46 -6.53
N TYR A 138 2.28 -3.07 -5.38
CA TYR A 138 1.61 -2.72 -4.12
C TYR A 138 1.93 -1.29 -3.69
N LEU A 139 3.19 -0.86 -3.83
CA LEU A 139 3.58 0.53 -3.60
C LEU A 139 2.80 1.49 -4.51
N ALA A 140 2.71 1.17 -5.81
CA ALA A 140 1.96 1.98 -6.79
C ALA A 140 0.46 2.06 -6.44
N ILE A 141 -0.16 0.94 -6.06
CA ILE A 141 -1.56 0.91 -5.63
C ILE A 141 -1.78 1.79 -4.39
N VAL A 142 -0.98 1.60 -3.35
CA VAL A 142 -1.16 2.30 -2.07
C VAL A 142 -0.93 3.81 -2.23
N GLY A 143 0.06 4.20 -3.03
CA GLY A 143 0.45 5.59 -3.28
C GLY A 143 -0.36 6.34 -4.35
N SER A 144 -1.39 5.73 -4.93
CA SER A 144 -2.18 6.35 -6.00
C SER A 144 -3.63 6.59 -5.59
N HIS A 145 -4.25 7.67 -6.12
CA HIS A 145 -5.68 7.93 -5.96
C HIS A 145 -6.56 7.17 -6.95
N ALA A 146 -5.97 6.76 -8.09
CA ALA A 146 -6.67 6.01 -9.13
C ALA A 146 -5.83 4.81 -9.59
N VAL A 147 -6.50 3.66 -9.78
CA VAL A 147 -5.91 2.41 -10.25
C VAL A 147 -6.80 1.83 -11.34
N ASN A 148 -6.23 1.44 -12.47
CA ASN A 148 -6.94 0.79 -13.57
C ASN A 148 -6.03 -0.17 -14.34
N GLY A 149 -6.63 -1.07 -15.09
CA GLY A 149 -5.96 -1.83 -16.15
C GLY A 149 -6.07 -1.11 -17.50
N VAL A 150 -5.36 -1.60 -18.52
CA VAL A 150 -5.34 -1.01 -19.88
C VAL A 150 -6.67 -1.10 -20.63
N ALA A 151 -7.59 -1.97 -20.18
CA ALA A 151 -8.92 -2.17 -20.76
C ALA A 151 -9.92 -2.52 -19.66
N ALA A 152 -11.23 -2.42 -19.94
CA ALA A 152 -12.28 -2.72 -18.97
C ALA A 152 -12.17 -4.17 -18.44
N ILE A 153 -11.94 -5.15 -19.33
CA ILE A 153 -11.77 -6.55 -18.93
C ILE A 153 -10.51 -6.74 -18.07
N HIS A 154 -9.42 -6.07 -18.39
CA HIS A 154 -8.19 -6.11 -17.59
C HIS A 154 -8.42 -5.45 -16.22
N SER A 155 -9.11 -4.31 -16.18
CA SER A 155 -9.47 -3.65 -14.92
C SER A 155 -10.33 -4.54 -14.03
N GLN A 156 -11.20 -5.38 -14.60
CA GLN A 156 -11.98 -6.35 -13.86
C GLN A 156 -11.10 -7.50 -13.32
N ILE A 157 -10.19 -8.03 -14.13
CA ILE A 157 -9.28 -9.11 -13.71
C ILE A 157 -8.42 -8.67 -12.53
N ILE A 158 -7.84 -7.46 -12.54
CA ILE A 158 -7.01 -6.98 -11.45
C ILE A 158 -7.79 -6.77 -10.14
N LYS A 159 -9.10 -6.49 -10.22
CA LYS A 159 -10.00 -6.39 -9.05
C LYS A 159 -10.38 -7.75 -8.48
N ASP A 160 -10.67 -8.70 -9.35
CA ASP A 160 -11.24 -10.00 -8.95
C ASP A 160 -10.16 -11.01 -8.54
N ASP A 161 -8.93 -10.85 -9.07
CA ASP A 161 -7.83 -11.79 -8.91
C ASP A 161 -6.54 -11.11 -8.44
N THR A 162 -5.79 -10.44 -9.33
CA THR A 162 -4.40 -10.00 -9.10
C THR A 162 -4.24 -9.13 -7.85
N PHE A 163 -5.15 -8.17 -7.61
CA PHE A 163 -5.12 -7.24 -6.48
C PHE A 163 -6.41 -7.28 -5.64
N ARG A 164 -7.07 -8.43 -5.60
CA ARG A 164 -8.36 -8.64 -4.95
C ARG A 164 -8.41 -8.09 -3.53
N ASN A 165 -7.39 -8.36 -2.72
CA ASN A 165 -7.36 -7.91 -1.32
C ASN A 165 -7.34 -6.38 -1.20
N PHE A 166 -6.61 -5.69 -2.07
CA PHE A 166 -6.57 -4.23 -2.12
C PHE A 166 -7.91 -3.63 -2.59
N TYR A 167 -8.53 -4.25 -3.59
CA TYR A 167 -9.85 -3.83 -4.06
C TYR A 167 -10.91 -4.01 -2.97
N GLN A 168 -10.97 -5.18 -2.33
CA GLN A 168 -11.91 -5.47 -1.26
C GLN A 168 -11.77 -4.48 -0.08
N MET A 169 -10.54 -4.18 0.32
CA MET A 169 -10.28 -3.16 1.34
C MET A 169 -10.79 -1.78 0.92
N SER A 170 -10.59 -1.41 -0.35
CA SER A 170 -11.08 -0.13 -0.87
C SER A 170 -12.60 -0.04 -0.83
N VAL A 171 -13.31 -1.12 -1.18
CA VAL A 171 -14.78 -1.22 -1.08
C VAL A 171 -15.23 -1.05 0.38
N ASN A 172 -14.60 -1.77 1.31
CA ASN A 172 -14.92 -1.69 2.74
C ASN A 172 -14.73 -0.27 3.32
N LEU A 173 -13.80 0.50 2.74
CA LEU A 173 -13.51 1.88 3.14
C LEU A 173 -14.34 2.93 2.37
N GLY A 174 -15.24 2.52 1.46
CA GLY A 174 -16.00 3.42 0.60
C GLY A 174 -15.12 4.16 -0.42
N GLN A 175 -14.05 3.54 -0.87
CA GLN A 175 -13.07 4.07 -1.81
C GLN A 175 -13.04 3.27 -3.13
N GLU A 176 -14.12 2.59 -3.48
CA GLU A 176 -14.23 1.81 -4.72
C GLU A 176 -14.00 2.65 -5.98
N ASN A 177 -14.30 3.96 -5.93
CA ASN A 177 -14.07 4.90 -7.02
C ASN A 177 -12.58 5.06 -7.39
N LYS A 178 -11.68 4.67 -6.50
CA LYS A 178 -10.24 4.54 -6.80
C LYS A 178 -9.97 3.56 -7.95
N TRP A 179 -10.78 2.50 -8.07
CA TRP A 179 -10.61 1.42 -9.03
C TRP A 179 -11.45 1.66 -10.28
N GLN A 180 -10.86 2.28 -11.26
CA GLN A 180 -11.52 2.68 -12.49
C GLN A 180 -11.59 1.54 -13.50
N ASN A 181 -12.67 1.51 -14.29
CA ASN A 181 -12.86 0.48 -15.33
C ASN A 181 -12.30 0.89 -16.69
N LYS A 182 -11.87 2.14 -16.86
CA LYS A 182 -11.49 2.69 -18.15
C LYS A 182 -10.35 3.69 -18.00
N VAL A 183 -9.39 3.62 -18.91
CA VAL A 183 -8.41 4.68 -19.11
C VAL A 183 -9.17 5.87 -19.70
N SER A 184 -9.26 6.98 -18.98
CA SER A 184 -9.68 8.27 -19.55
C SER A 184 -8.46 8.85 -20.25
N TYR A 185 -8.46 8.82 -21.59
CA TYR A 185 -7.50 9.55 -22.41
C TYR A 185 -7.91 11.02 -22.44
#